data_a6fc30bb8c5ab0397e588966db78e419
#
_entry.id   a6fc30bb8c5ab0397e588966db78e419
#
_cell.length_a   1.000
_cell.length_b   1.000
_cell.length_c   1.000
_cell.angle_alpha   90.00
_cell.angle_beta   90.00
_cell.angle_gamma   90.00
#
_symmetry.space_group_name_H-M   'P 1'
#
loop_
_entity.id
_entity.type
_entity.pdbx_description
1 polymer ?
#
loop_
_entity_poly.entity_id
_entity_poly.type
_entity_poly.pdbx_seq_one_letter_code
_entity_poly.pdbx_strand_id
1 'polypeptide(L)'
;MDEEKNIEESANTFLKSFFDATYNDNKVLFNNMQSIYLLITFLYYNMQELNIEKQDIQNGTRKDYVEKSKIIDNFYKSINVDFKMEYITRNGVLNILSTNTPKEATHSQIYTGSNNYVITEEAYTNPKTKERIVLYRELDKTINVHNNNLLNDSIIWVHEISHYKNQPPEKRDEVNNILTELIAFTEELIYTDYLKQIGYEKEARMFMIEEYKGLYHLIGLAYHIIKITFLYYLLGEVSKESYKLLYKDEEEYEDSLKIFDKEKNKNQNIIFLALHYSVAVISFYNYIEYKKDPNFLEKIKKLNKEIMTDISLEDALKIIDIKLNKKSLNKILENINIFRDSLIKENKKKKILN
;
A
#
# COMPACT_ATOMS: atom_id res chain seq x y z
N MET A 1 -28.98 9.72 -21.29
CA MET A 1 -28.92 8.70 -22.40
C MET A 1 -27.65 8.85 -23.24
N ASP A 2 -27.39 10.00 -23.87
CA ASP A 2 -26.17 10.14 -24.71
C ASP A 2 -24.87 10.23 -23.89
N GLU A 3 -24.90 10.83 -22.71
CA GLU A 3 -23.73 10.96 -21.83
C GLU A 3 -23.34 9.61 -21.20
N GLU A 4 -24.29 8.86 -20.72
CA GLU A 4 -24.07 7.52 -20.14
C GLU A 4 -23.51 6.54 -21.17
N LYS A 5 -24.07 6.51 -22.38
CA LYS A 5 -23.56 5.66 -23.45
C LYS A 5 -22.12 6.03 -23.83
N ASN A 6 -21.78 7.30 -23.79
CA ASN A 6 -20.41 7.75 -24.04
C ASN A 6 -19.43 7.27 -22.93
N ILE A 7 -19.88 7.26 -21.66
CA ILE A 7 -19.07 6.77 -20.54
C ILE A 7 -18.88 5.24 -20.63
N GLU A 8 -19.90 4.46 -20.97
CA GLU A 8 -19.79 3.02 -21.20
C GLU A 8 -18.80 2.70 -22.33
N GLU A 9 -18.91 3.37 -23.48
CA GLU A 9 -17.97 3.21 -24.60
C GLU A 9 -16.53 3.55 -24.19
N SER A 10 -16.35 4.62 -23.43
CA SER A 10 -15.07 5.06 -22.89
C SER A 10 -14.47 4.02 -21.92
N ALA A 11 -15.30 3.47 -21.01
CA ALA A 11 -14.89 2.42 -20.07
C ALA A 11 -14.49 1.13 -20.81
N ASN A 12 -15.30 0.71 -21.78
CA ASN A 12 -15.04 -0.48 -22.60
C ASN A 12 -13.72 -0.36 -23.40
N THR A 13 -13.46 0.82 -23.98
CA THR A 13 -12.22 1.08 -24.73
C THR A 13 -11.02 0.99 -23.81
N PHE A 14 -11.09 1.60 -22.63
CA PHE A 14 -10.02 1.56 -21.63
C PHE A 14 -9.77 0.13 -21.13
N LEU A 15 -10.82 -0.60 -20.72
CA LEU A 15 -10.72 -1.94 -20.21
C LEU A 15 -10.18 -2.91 -21.27
N LYS A 16 -10.65 -2.82 -22.50
CA LYS A 16 -10.10 -3.61 -23.60
C LYS A 16 -8.60 -3.39 -23.75
N SER A 17 -8.16 -2.13 -23.82
CA SER A 17 -6.74 -1.79 -23.93
C SER A 17 -5.94 -2.31 -22.74
N PHE A 18 -6.47 -2.19 -21.53
CA PHE A 18 -5.85 -2.70 -20.30
C PHE A 18 -5.69 -4.22 -20.34
N PHE A 19 -6.75 -4.97 -20.66
CA PHE A 19 -6.69 -6.43 -20.72
C PHE A 19 -5.79 -6.92 -21.87
N ASP A 20 -5.87 -6.31 -23.04
CA ASP A 20 -5.01 -6.66 -24.18
C ASP A 20 -3.52 -6.47 -23.86
N ALA A 21 -3.18 -5.41 -23.13
CA ALA A 21 -1.81 -5.10 -22.74
C ALA A 21 -1.29 -5.94 -21.57
N THR A 22 -2.16 -6.38 -20.65
CA THR A 22 -1.71 -6.91 -19.36
C THR A 22 -2.05 -8.37 -19.12
N TYR A 23 -3.04 -8.94 -19.84
CA TYR A 23 -3.57 -10.28 -19.55
C TYR A 23 -2.52 -11.39 -19.65
N ASN A 24 -1.67 -11.36 -20.66
CA ASN A 24 -0.66 -12.40 -20.87
C ASN A 24 0.44 -12.39 -19.80
N ASP A 25 0.77 -11.21 -19.29
CA ASP A 25 1.82 -11.03 -18.28
C ASP A 25 1.30 -11.21 -16.86
N ASN A 26 -0.03 -11.14 -16.67
CA ASN A 26 -0.68 -11.14 -15.36
C ASN A 26 -1.81 -12.16 -15.21
N LYS A 27 -1.69 -13.32 -15.86
CA LYS A 27 -2.71 -14.39 -15.79
C LYS A 27 -3.06 -14.80 -14.36
N VAL A 28 -2.07 -14.82 -13.48
CA VAL A 28 -2.27 -15.20 -12.07
C VAL A 28 -3.16 -14.18 -11.38
N LEU A 29 -2.98 -12.88 -11.66
CA LEU A 29 -3.83 -11.82 -11.13
C LEU A 29 -5.28 -12.00 -11.58
N PHE A 30 -5.49 -12.16 -12.89
CA PHE A 30 -6.83 -12.29 -13.45
C PHE A 30 -7.53 -13.57 -12.98
N ASN A 31 -6.79 -14.66 -12.77
CA ASN A 31 -7.35 -15.88 -12.16
C ASN A 31 -7.81 -15.66 -10.71
N ASN A 32 -7.32 -14.63 -10.02
CA ASN A 32 -7.73 -14.29 -8.66
C ASN A 32 -8.78 -13.15 -8.60
N MET A 33 -9.23 -12.61 -9.75
CA MET A 33 -10.18 -11.48 -9.78
C MET A 33 -11.47 -11.76 -9.02
N GLN A 34 -12.00 -12.98 -9.11
CA GLN A 34 -13.19 -13.36 -8.34
C GLN A 34 -12.96 -13.28 -6.83
N SER A 35 -11.82 -13.77 -6.37
CA SER A 35 -11.46 -13.75 -4.95
C SER A 35 -11.28 -12.32 -4.43
N ILE A 36 -10.66 -11.46 -5.22
CA ILE A 36 -10.48 -10.04 -4.90
C ILE A 36 -11.84 -9.32 -4.91
N TYR A 37 -12.68 -9.57 -5.90
CA TYR A 37 -14.02 -9.01 -5.96
C TYR A 37 -14.86 -9.41 -4.74
N LEU A 38 -14.81 -10.66 -4.31
CA LEU A 38 -15.52 -11.12 -3.11
C LEU A 38 -14.97 -10.45 -1.84
N LEU A 39 -13.66 -10.32 -1.70
CA LEU A 39 -13.02 -9.65 -0.57
C LEU A 39 -13.43 -8.18 -0.50
N ILE A 40 -13.28 -7.43 -1.59
CA ILE A 40 -13.57 -5.99 -1.60
C ILE A 40 -15.05 -5.70 -1.39
N THR A 41 -15.93 -6.50 -2.01
CA THR A 41 -17.38 -6.38 -1.83
C THR A 41 -17.77 -6.63 -0.38
N PHE A 42 -17.21 -7.67 0.24
CA PHE A 42 -17.47 -7.96 1.65
C PHE A 42 -17.01 -6.81 2.56
N LEU A 43 -15.81 -6.27 2.34
CA LEU A 43 -15.27 -5.18 3.14
C LEU A 43 -16.06 -3.89 2.95
N TYR A 44 -16.39 -3.53 1.72
CA TYR A 44 -17.17 -2.34 1.41
C TYR A 44 -18.50 -2.28 2.17
N TYR A 45 -19.24 -3.39 2.23
CA TYR A 45 -20.53 -3.44 2.91
C TYR A 45 -20.45 -3.60 4.42
N ASN A 46 -19.31 -4.01 4.98
CA ASN A 46 -19.22 -4.39 6.39
C ASN A 46 -18.23 -3.55 7.22
N MET A 47 -17.23 -2.91 6.60
CA MET A 47 -16.36 -1.98 7.33
C MET A 47 -17.16 -0.76 7.78
N GLN A 48 -16.78 -0.22 8.94
CA GLN A 48 -17.43 0.95 9.52
C GLN A 48 -16.46 2.13 9.52
N GLU A 49 -17.00 3.31 9.24
CA GLU A 49 -16.27 4.55 9.29
C GLU A 49 -15.72 4.86 10.69
N LEU A 50 -14.57 5.51 10.74
CA LEU A 50 -13.94 6.00 11.96
C LEU A 50 -14.24 7.49 12.14
N ASN A 51 -15.28 7.80 12.95
CA ASN A 51 -15.69 9.17 13.24
C ASN A 51 -14.81 9.80 14.35
N ILE A 52 -13.56 10.08 14.03
CA ILE A 52 -12.63 10.86 14.85
C ILE A 52 -12.19 12.07 14.02
N GLU A 53 -12.21 13.27 14.60
CA GLU A 53 -11.78 14.48 13.92
C GLU A 53 -10.31 14.34 13.44
N LYS A 54 -10.06 14.88 12.25
CA LYS A 54 -8.72 14.91 11.67
C LYS A 54 -7.79 15.70 12.58
N GLN A 55 -6.63 15.12 12.88
CA GLN A 55 -5.60 15.78 13.68
C GLN A 55 -4.54 16.36 12.75
N ASP A 56 -4.00 17.52 13.14
CA ASP A 56 -2.95 18.16 12.36
C ASP A 56 -1.59 17.46 12.56
N ILE A 57 -1.17 16.73 11.54
CA ILE A 57 0.10 15.99 11.52
C ILE A 57 1.29 16.97 11.45
N GLN A 58 1.10 18.19 10.94
CA GLN A 58 2.17 19.19 10.77
C GLN A 58 2.77 19.64 12.11
N ASN A 59 2.04 19.48 13.21
CA ASN A 59 2.51 19.76 14.57
C ASN A 59 3.17 18.53 15.26
N GLY A 60 3.68 17.59 14.47
CA GLY A 60 4.38 16.40 14.98
C GLY A 60 5.75 16.70 15.58
N THR A 61 6.28 15.72 16.32
CA THR A 61 7.63 15.79 16.91
C THR A 61 8.69 15.95 15.82
N ARG A 62 9.55 16.95 15.96
CA ARG A 62 10.67 17.17 15.03
C ARG A 62 11.78 16.16 15.28
N LYS A 63 12.26 15.54 14.23
CA LYS A 63 13.37 14.60 14.21
C LYS A 63 14.16 14.79 12.92
N ASP A 64 15.48 14.91 13.05
CA ASP A 64 16.36 14.96 11.89
C ASP A 64 16.56 13.56 11.27
N TYR A 65 17.30 13.52 10.18
CA TYR A 65 17.61 12.26 9.48
C TYR A 65 18.31 11.24 10.38
N VAL A 66 19.30 11.68 11.16
CA VAL A 66 20.13 10.79 11.99
C VAL A 66 19.31 10.17 13.12
N GLU A 67 18.44 10.96 13.75
CA GLU A 67 17.54 10.50 14.80
C GLU A 67 16.53 9.48 14.25
N LYS A 68 15.90 9.77 13.10
CA LYS A 68 14.96 8.86 12.43
C LYS A 68 15.64 7.54 12.03
N SER A 69 16.85 7.63 11.45
CA SER A 69 17.62 6.44 11.07
C SER A 69 17.92 5.53 12.27
N LYS A 70 18.30 6.10 13.41
CA LYS A 70 18.53 5.33 14.65
C LYS A 70 17.25 4.67 15.17
N ILE A 71 16.10 5.33 15.08
CA ILE A 71 14.81 4.76 15.50
C ILE A 71 14.45 3.58 14.59
N ILE A 72 14.61 3.72 13.27
CA ILE A 72 14.36 2.66 12.30
C ILE A 72 15.30 1.46 12.51
N ASP A 73 16.60 1.71 12.70
CA ASP A 73 17.58 0.64 12.97
C ASP A 73 17.21 -0.15 14.24
N ASN A 74 16.82 0.55 15.31
CA ASN A 74 16.39 -0.08 16.56
C ASN A 74 15.10 -0.87 16.39
N PHE A 75 14.17 -0.39 15.58
CA PHE A 75 12.96 -1.11 15.24
C PHE A 75 13.28 -2.45 14.56
N TYR A 76 14.03 -2.44 13.46
CA TYR A 76 14.38 -3.66 12.75
C TYR A 76 15.15 -4.65 13.63
N LYS A 77 16.04 -4.14 14.47
CA LYS A 77 16.72 -4.97 15.48
C LYS A 77 15.73 -5.60 16.46
N SER A 78 14.71 -4.86 16.91
CA SER A 78 13.71 -5.34 17.87
C SER A 78 12.85 -6.49 17.34
N ILE A 79 12.65 -6.53 16.03
CA ILE A 79 11.89 -7.59 15.34
C ILE A 79 12.77 -8.66 14.68
N ASN A 80 14.07 -8.70 15.03
CA ASN A 80 15.05 -9.65 14.47
C ASN A 80 15.11 -9.63 12.93
N VAL A 81 15.15 -8.45 12.34
CA VAL A 81 15.39 -8.24 10.91
C VAL A 81 16.78 -7.63 10.76
N ASP A 82 17.64 -8.27 9.96
CA ASP A 82 18.96 -7.74 9.65
C ASP A 82 18.85 -6.64 8.59
N PHE A 83 18.58 -5.44 9.06
CA PHE A 83 18.51 -4.23 8.25
C PHE A 83 19.13 -3.05 9.00
N LYS A 84 19.82 -2.19 8.27
CA LYS A 84 20.32 -0.90 8.76
C LYS A 84 20.16 0.18 7.70
N MET A 85 19.78 1.37 8.09
CA MET A 85 19.70 2.54 7.22
C MET A 85 21.01 2.79 6.47
N GLU A 86 22.15 2.48 7.11
CA GLU A 86 23.46 2.58 6.51
C GLU A 86 23.61 1.78 5.22
N TYR A 87 22.96 0.61 5.09
CA TYR A 87 23.07 -0.24 3.90
C TYR A 87 22.50 0.44 2.66
N ILE A 88 21.37 1.11 2.79
CA ILE A 88 20.72 1.81 1.68
C ILE A 88 21.34 3.19 1.42
N THR A 89 21.88 3.85 2.46
CA THR A 89 22.51 5.16 2.33
C THR A 89 23.89 5.07 1.66
N ARG A 90 24.75 4.17 2.14
CA ARG A 90 26.10 3.98 1.55
C ARG A 90 26.06 3.49 0.11
N ASN A 91 25.04 2.75 -0.22
CA ASN A 91 24.86 2.21 -1.56
C ASN A 91 24.20 3.17 -2.54
N GLY A 92 23.84 4.41 -2.10
CA GLY A 92 23.16 5.38 -2.94
C GLY A 92 21.74 4.97 -3.33
N VAL A 93 21.16 4.02 -2.61
CA VAL A 93 19.80 3.53 -2.85
C VAL A 93 18.77 4.53 -2.31
N LEU A 94 19.07 5.17 -1.18
CA LEU A 94 18.18 6.12 -0.54
C LEU A 94 18.40 7.54 -1.05
N ASN A 95 17.40 8.11 -1.72
CA ASN A 95 17.32 9.49 -2.14
C ASN A 95 16.38 10.26 -1.21
N ILE A 96 16.93 11.28 -0.55
CA ILE A 96 16.15 12.14 0.34
C ILE A 96 15.78 13.42 -0.40
N LEU A 97 14.49 13.59 -0.64
CA LEU A 97 13.93 14.76 -1.30
C LEU A 97 13.55 15.80 -0.22
N SER A 98 14.20 16.95 -0.24
CA SER A 98 13.81 18.06 0.63
C SER A 98 12.64 18.79 -0.01
N THR A 99 11.51 18.88 0.68
CA THR A 99 10.37 19.68 0.27
C THR A 99 10.33 20.98 1.04
N ASN A 100 10.11 22.09 0.35
CA ASN A 100 9.93 23.39 0.98
C ASN A 100 8.50 23.59 1.52
N THR A 101 7.60 22.65 1.23
CA THR A 101 6.19 22.75 1.63
C THR A 101 5.72 21.45 2.28
N PRO A 102 5.11 21.52 3.48
CA PRO A 102 4.59 20.35 4.18
C PRO A 102 3.48 19.59 3.43
N LYS A 103 2.88 20.19 2.40
CA LYS A 103 1.80 19.58 1.62
C LYS A 103 2.28 18.53 0.60
N GLU A 104 3.55 18.56 0.21
CA GLU A 104 4.13 17.64 -0.78
C GLU A 104 4.79 16.42 -0.11
N ALA A 105 4.69 16.34 1.19
CA ALA A 105 5.47 15.47 2.04
C ALA A 105 5.05 14.00 2.07
N THR A 106 4.05 13.59 1.33
CA THR A 106 3.43 12.27 1.50
C THR A 106 3.71 11.28 0.38
N HIS A 107 4.51 11.64 -0.61
CA HIS A 107 4.81 10.75 -1.72
C HIS A 107 6.24 10.25 -1.66
N SER A 108 6.42 9.06 -1.11
CA SER A 108 7.61 8.27 -1.36
C SER A 108 7.35 7.37 -2.55
N GLN A 109 8.37 7.15 -3.37
CA GLN A 109 8.30 6.27 -4.54
C GLN A 109 9.52 5.37 -4.55
N ILE A 110 9.28 4.09 -4.81
CA ILE A 110 10.34 3.17 -5.18
C ILE A 110 10.38 3.11 -6.70
N TYR A 111 11.52 3.46 -7.25
CA TYR A 111 11.79 3.16 -8.65
C TYR A 111 12.50 1.82 -8.71
N THR A 112 11.76 0.78 -9.02
CA THR A 112 12.34 -0.50 -9.40
C THR A 112 12.48 -0.47 -10.92
N GLY A 113 13.70 -0.37 -11.40
CA GLY A 113 13.93 -0.45 -12.83
C GLY A 113 13.92 -1.88 -13.31
N SER A 114 12.96 -2.27 -14.14
CA SER A 114 13.13 -3.44 -15.01
C SER A 114 13.87 -3.09 -16.31
N ASN A 115 13.98 -1.80 -16.65
CA ASN A 115 14.68 -1.29 -17.82
C ASN A 115 15.22 0.13 -17.64
N ASN A 116 15.10 0.74 -16.49
CA ASN A 116 15.66 2.06 -16.23
C ASN A 116 16.77 1.92 -15.20
N TYR A 117 17.97 1.75 -15.72
CA TYR A 117 19.16 1.94 -14.93
C TYR A 117 19.21 3.38 -14.47
N VAL A 118 19.17 3.63 -13.17
CA VAL A 118 19.55 4.92 -12.64
C VAL A 118 21.07 4.94 -12.66
N ILE A 119 21.63 5.53 -13.68
CA ILE A 119 23.06 5.81 -13.73
C ILE A 119 23.27 7.01 -12.83
N THR A 120 23.76 6.78 -11.62
CA THR A 120 24.29 7.87 -10.80
C THR A 120 25.69 8.18 -11.27
N GLU A 121 25.89 9.40 -11.77
CA GLU A 121 27.18 9.94 -12.11
C GLU A 121 27.81 10.53 -10.84
N GLU A 122 28.79 9.84 -10.25
CA GLU A 122 29.65 10.39 -9.23
C GLU A 122 30.91 10.95 -9.88
N ALA A 123 31.04 12.27 -9.93
CA ALA A 123 32.24 12.90 -10.44
C ALA A 123 33.22 13.21 -9.30
N TYR A 124 34.36 12.55 -9.32
CA TYR A 124 35.49 12.84 -8.44
C TYR A 124 36.57 13.58 -9.20
N THR A 125 36.94 14.76 -8.72
CA THR A 125 38.11 15.48 -9.27
C THR A 125 39.33 15.21 -8.40
N ASN A 126 40.33 14.54 -8.93
CA ASN A 126 41.58 14.29 -8.23
C ASN A 126 42.22 15.67 -7.86
N PRO A 127 42.41 15.99 -6.58
CA PRO A 127 42.90 17.31 -6.17
C PRO A 127 44.34 17.58 -6.64
N LYS A 128 45.12 16.55 -6.91
CA LYS A 128 46.52 16.68 -7.35
C LYS A 128 46.66 16.78 -8.87
N THR A 129 45.99 15.89 -9.61
CA THR A 129 46.09 15.82 -11.07
C THR A 129 45.07 16.68 -11.79
N LYS A 130 44.05 17.17 -11.08
CA LYS A 130 42.86 17.87 -11.63
C LYS A 130 42.06 17.02 -12.64
N GLU A 131 42.35 15.75 -12.72
CA GLU A 131 41.66 14.79 -13.57
C GLU A 131 40.25 14.53 -13.00
N ARG A 132 39.24 14.62 -13.84
CA ARG A 132 37.86 14.30 -13.48
C ARG A 132 37.60 12.84 -13.79
N ILE A 133 37.41 12.05 -12.75
CA ILE A 133 37.01 10.64 -12.86
C ILE A 133 35.49 10.61 -12.66
N VAL A 134 34.80 10.08 -13.65
CA VAL A 134 33.35 9.84 -13.57
C VAL A 134 33.13 8.37 -13.30
N LEU A 135 32.51 8.07 -12.18
CA LEU A 135 32.10 6.73 -11.82
C LEU A 135 30.63 6.56 -12.15
N TYR A 136 30.32 5.68 -13.05
CA TYR A 136 28.96 5.29 -13.34
C TYR A 136 28.58 4.12 -12.43
N ARG A 137 27.48 4.26 -11.72
CA ARG A 137 26.93 3.20 -10.90
C ARG A 137 25.52 2.90 -11.37
N GLU A 138 25.32 1.66 -11.71
CA GLU A 138 24.01 1.11 -12.03
C GLU A 138 23.31 0.71 -10.72
N LEU A 139 22.11 1.23 -10.49
CA LEU A 139 21.31 0.89 -9.34
C LEU A 139 20.02 0.21 -9.80
N ASP A 140 19.84 -1.04 -9.39
CA ASP A 140 18.64 -1.82 -9.71
C ASP A 140 17.37 -1.26 -9.02
N LYS A 141 17.57 -0.61 -7.87
CA LYS A 141 16.46 -0.10 -7.04
C LYS A 141 16.86 1.20 -6.35
N THR A 142 15.93 2.13 -6.28
CA THR A 142 16.08 3.37 -5.50
C THR A 142 14.86 3.61 -4.63
N ILE A 143 15.09 4.17 -3.45
CA ILE A 143 14.05 4.62 -2.53
C ILE A 143 14.06 6.15 -2.54
N ASN A 144 12.97 6.78 -2.93
CA ASN A 144 12.82 8.23 -2.86
C ASN A 144 11.86 8.58 -1.73
N VAL A 145 12.34 9.32 -0.75
CA VAL A 145 11.56 9.71 0.43
C VAL A 145 11.63 11.20 0.67
N HIS A 146 10.53 11.77 1.09
CA HIS A 146 10.51 13.16 1.56
C HIS A 146 10.98 13.26 3.02
N ASN A 147 11.68 14.33 3.33
CA ASN A 147 12.14 14.63 4.67
C ASN A 147 11.70 16.03 5.11
N ASN A 148 10.66 16.09 5.93
CA ASN A 148 10.16 17.34 6.53
C ASN A 148 10.71 17.59 7.93
N ASN A 149 11.69 16.80 8.36
CA ASN A 149 12.20 16.78 9.73
C ASN A 149 11.11 16.49 10.78
N LEU A 150 10.10 15.69 10.40
CA LEU A 150 9.08 15.18 11.29
C LEU A 150 9.30 13.70 11.57
N LEU A 151 8.97 13.25 12.78
CA LEU A 151 9.04 11.83 13.13
C LEU A 151 8.14 10.98 12.21
N ASN A 152 6.99 11.51 11.82
CA ASN A 152 6.05 10.82 10.95
C ASN A 152 6.63 10.44 9.57
N ASP A 153 7.63 11.19 9.06
CA ASP A 153 8.31 10.81 7.83
C ASP A 153 8.90 9.39 7.95
N SER A 154 9.39 9.00 9.15
CA SER A 154 10.01 7.68 9.37
C SER A 154 9.05 6.52 9.19
N ILE A 155 7.75 6.74 9.34
CA ILE A 155 6.72 5.71 9.12
C ILE A 155 6.65 5.41 7.62
N ILE A 156 6.55 6.45 6.80
CA ILE A 156 6.57 6.31 5.34
C ILE A 156 7.92 5.73 4.86
N TRP A 157 9.03 6.09 5.51
CA TRP A 157 10.33 5.49 5.18
C TRP A 157 10.33 3.98 5.44
N VAL A 158 9.75 3.52 6.53
CA VAL A 158 9.63 2.07 6.82
C VAL A 158 8.76 1.38 5.77
N HIS A 159 7.68 1.99 5.31
CA HIS A 159 6.86 1.49 4.21
C HIS A 159 7.71 1.27 2.95
N GLU A 160 8.43 2.28 2.50
CA GLU A 160 9.26 2.20 1.30
C GLU A 160 10.46 1.25 1.46
N ILE A 161 11.04 1.19 2.66
CA ILE A 161 12.09 0.22 2.98
C ILE A 161 11.54 -1.22 2.91
N SER A 162 10.29 -1.41 3.34
CA SER A 162 9.63 -2.71 3.22
C SER A 162 9.54 -3.15 1.76
N HIS A 163 9.11 -2.28 0.86
CA HIS A 163 9.14 -2.55 -0.57
C HIS A 163 10.54 -2.90 -1.08
N TYR A 164 11.54 -2.08 -0.72
CA TYR A 164 12.92 -2.34 -1.13
C TYR A 164 13.43 -3.71 -0.70
N LYS A 165 13.12 -4.13 0.53
CA LYS A 165 13.51 -5.44 1.07
C LYS A 165 12.81 -6.61 0.39
N ASN A 166 11.57 -6.41 -0.03
CA ASN A 166 10.63 -7.47 -0.39
C ASN A 166 10.32 -7.56 -1.89
N GLN A 167 10.95 -6.73 -2.72
CA GLN A 167 10.77 -6.80 -4.16
C GLN A 167 11.85 -7.65 -4.83
N PRO A 168 11.46 -8.67 -5.60
CA PRO A 168 12.41 -9.47 -6.37
C PRO A 168 13.09 -8.61 -7.44
N PRO A 169 14.41 -8.83 -7.69
CA PRO A 169 15.19 -8.02 -8.62
C PRO A 169 14.77 -8.17 -10.09
N GLU A 170 14.19 -9.29 -10.50
CA GLU A 170 14.08 -9.64 -11.92
C GLU A 170 12.68 -9.93 -12.45
N LYS A 171 11.68 -10.13 -11.62
CA LYS A 171 10.29 -10.43 -12.06
C LYS A 171 9.27 -9.65 -11.24
N ARG A 172 8.45 -8.91 -11.93
CA ARG A 172 7.24 -8.28 -11.38
C ARG A 172 6.04 -9.03 -11.92
N ASP A 173 5.56 -9.98 -11.18
CA ASP A 173 4.16 -10.38 -11.28
C ASP A 173 3.33 -9.37 -10.48
N GLU A 174 2.22 -8.91 -11.02
CA GLU A 174 1.33 -7.95 -10.35
C GLU A 174 0.74 -8.51 -9.05
N VAL A 175 0.58 -9.82 -8.91
CA VAL A 175 0.20 -10.46 -7.65
C VAL A 175 1.25 -10.20 -6.57
N ASN A 176 2.51 -10.31 -6.92
CA ASN A 176 3.60 -10.04 -5.97
C ASN A 176 3.61 -8.57 -5.56
N ASN A 177 3.34 -7.65 -6.49
CA ASN A 177 3.22 -6.21 -6.18
C ASN A 177 2.07 -5.94 -5.20
N ILE A 178 0.90 -6.57 -5.40
CA ILE A 178 -0.24 -6.46 -4.49
C ILE A 178 0.13 -6.94 -3.08
N LEU A 179 0.86 -8.03 -2.97
CA LEU A 179 1.30 -8.60 -1.70
C LEU A 179 2.41 -7.76 -1.04
N THR A 180 3.26 -7.08 -1.82
CA THR A 180 4.26 -6.18 -1.24
C THR A 180 3.62 -5.00 -0.52
N GLU A 181 2.51 -4.46 -1.03
CA GLU A 181 1.71 -3.44 -0.33
C GLU A 181 1.16 -3.96 1.00
N LEU A 182 0.56 -5.16 0.99
CA LEU A 182 0.07 -5.77 2.23
C LEU A 182 1.17 -5.86 3.29
N ILE A 183 2.38 -6.24 2.90
CA ILE A 183 3.51 -6.38 3.81
C ILE A 183 4.01 -5.01 4.27
N ALA A 184 4.13 -4.05 3.36
CA ALA A 184 4.57 -2.70 3.67
C ALA A 184 3.64 -2.02 4.69
N PHE A 185 2.33 -2.06 4.48
CA PHE A 185 1.35 -1.56 5.45
C PHE A 185 1.38 -2.34 6.78
N THR A 186 1.66 -3.64 6.75
CA THR A 186 1.80 -4.42 7.98
C THR A 186 3.04 -4.00 8.78
N GLU A 187 4.21 -3.84 8.14
CA GLU A 187 5.44 -3.36 8.79
C GLU A 187 5.27 -1.92 9.33
N GLU A 188 4.59 -1.07 8.59
CA GLU A 188 4.27 0.31 8.97
C GLU A 188 3.43 0.38 10.26
N LEU A 189 2.39 -0.46 10.37
CA LEU A 189 1.58 -0.55 11.59
C LEU A 189 2.37 -1.11 12.78
N ILE A 190 3.24 -2.11 12.56
CA ILE A 190 4.10 -2.66 13.61
C ILE A 190 5.14 -1.62 14.05
N TYR A 191 5.73 -0.86 13.11
CA TYR A 191 6.63 0.24 13.42
C TYR A 191 5.94 1.35 14.21
N THR A 192 4.72 1.67 13.83
CA THR A 192 3.91 2.67 14.55
C THR A 192 3.62 2.24 15.99
N ASP A 193 3.37 0.95 16.22
CA ASP A 193 3.25 0.40 17.57
C ASP A 193 4.58 0.47 18.34
N TYR A 194 5.71 0.22 17.70
CA TYR A 194 7.04 0.41 18.29
C TYR A 194 7.27 1.88 18.68
N LEU A 195 6.90 2.85 17.84
CA LEU A 195 6.97 4.28 18.20
C LEU A 195 6.17 4.58 19.48
N LYS A 196 4.99 3.98 19.63
CA LYS A 196 4.18 4.09 20.85
C LYS A 196 4.91 3.56 22.07
N GLN A 197 5.59 2.40 21.95
CA GLN A 197 6.34 1.78 23.03
C GLN A 197 7.54 2.61 23.49
N ILE A 198 8.19 3.34 22.60
CA ILE A 198 9.33 4.23 22.92
C ILE A 198 8.91 5.66 23.26
N GLY A 199 7.63 5.92 23.51
CA GLY A 199 7.12 7.18 24.06
C GLY A 199 6.52 8.16 23.07
N TYR A 200 6.37 7.81 21.78
CA TYR A 200 5.73 8.67 20.76
C TYR A 200 4.25 8.30 20.55
N GLU A 201 3.50 8.19 21.66
CA GLU A 201 2.10 7.74 21.62
C GLU A 201 1.19 8.66 20.82
N LYS A 202 1.46 9.97 20.83
CA LYS A 202 0.64 10.95 20.10
C LYS A 202 0.77 10.75 18.60
N GLU A 203 1.99 10.71 18.10
CA GLU A 203 2.32 10.55 16.69
C GLU A 203 1.80 9.19 16.17
N ALA A 204 2.09 8.12 16.89
CA ALA A 204 1.63 6.79 16.55
C ALA A 204 0.09 6.71 16.43
N ARG A 205 -0.62 7.29 17.40
CA ARG A 205 -2.08 7.32 17.36
C ARG A 205 -2.64 8.14 16.21
N MET A 206 -2.06 9.33 15.96
CA MET A 206 -2.49 10.20 14.86
C MET A 206 -2.33 9.46 13.53
N PHE A 207 -1.18 8.83 13.33
CA PHE A 207 -0.91 8.06 12.13
C PHE A 207 -1.90 6.90 11.96
N MET A 208 -2.11 6.07 12.98
CA MET A 208 -3.06 4.95 12.92
C MET A 208 -4.50 5.39 12.59
N ILE A 209 -4.92 6.59 13.05
CA ILE A 209 -6.23 7.16 12.71
C ILE A 209 -6.30 7.53 11.22
N GLU A 210 -5.29 8.23 10.72
CA GLU A 210 -5.25 8.64 9.30
C GLU A 210 -5.13 7.42 8.38
N GLU A 211 -4.34 6.42 8.77
CA GLU A 211 -4.20 5.17 8.03
C GLU A 211 -5.53 4.41 7.91
N TYR A 212 -6.25 4.25 9.03
CA TYR A 212 -7.57 3.62 8.97
C TYR A 212 -8.53 4.38 8.07
N LYS A 213 -8.58 5.71 8.18
CA LYS A 213 -9.46 6.55 7.34
C LYS A 213 -9.08 6.48 5.87
N GLY A 214 -7.77 6.52 5.59
CA GLY A 214 -7.24 6.42 4.23
C GLY A 214 -7.66 5.11 3.58
N LEU A 215 -7.37 3.98 4.22
CA LEU A 215 -7.73 2.66 3.69
C LEU A 215 -9.25 2.46 3.61
N TYR A 216 -10.03 2.95 4.58
CA TYR A 216 -11.49 2.90 4.51
C TYR A 216 -12.02 3.62 3.26
N HIS A 217 -11.52 4.83 2.99
CA HIS A 217 -11.90 5.59 1.79
C HIS A 217 -11.46 4.88 0.49
N LEU A 218 -10.24 4.34 0.48
CA LEU A 218 -9.70 3.64 -0.68
C LEU A 218 -10.45 2.31 -0.96
N ILE A 219 -10.97 1.64 0.06
CA ILE A 219 -11.86 0.47 -0.11
C ILE A 219 -13.14 0.86 -0.86
N GLY A 220 -13.74 2.02 -0.53
CA GLY A 220 -14.89 2.55 -1.26
C GLY A 220 -14.58 2.77 -2.74
N LEU A 221 -13.46 3.41 -3.03
CA LEU A 221 -13.00 3.64 -4.39
C LEU A 221 -12.70 2.32 -5.12
N ALA A 222 -11.94 1.44 -4.49
CA ALA A 222 -11.56 0.15 -5.05
C ALA A 222 -12.79 -0.74 -5.38
N TYR A 223 -13.83 -0.70 -4.54
CA TYR A 223 -15.07 -1.43 -4.78
C TYR A 223 -15.68 -1.08 -6.14
N HIS A 224 -15.86 0.19 -6.43
CA HIS A 224 -16.46 0.63 -7.69
C HIS A 224 -15.59 0.26 -8.90
N ILE A 225 -14.27 0.45 -8.80
CA ILE A 225 -13.33 0.15 -9.88
C ILE A 225 -13.26 -1.36 -10.15
N ILE A 226 -13.09 -2.17 -9.11
CA ILE A 226 -12.99 -3.63 -9.25
C ILE A 226 -14.30 -4.23 -9.75
N LYS A 227 -15.43 -3.67 -9.36
CA LYS A 227 -16.75 -4.15 -9.79
C LYS A 227 -16.98 -3.95 -11.29
N ILE A 228 -16.65 -2.76 -11.83
CA ILE A 228 -16.67 -2.48 -13.27
C ILE A 228 -15.66 -3.38 -14.01
N THR A 229 -14.43 -3.49 -13.50
CA THR A 229 -13.38 -4.33 -14.10
C THR A 229 -13.79 -5.80 -14.12
N PHE A 230 -14.40 -6.30 -13.05
CA PHE A 230 -14.84 -7.69 -12.96
C PHE A 230 -16.05 -7.98 -13.88
N LEU A 231 -16.97 -7.01 -14.05
CA LEU A 231 -18.05 -7.10 -15.02
C LEU A 231 -17.49 -7.29 -16.45
N TYR A 232 -16.51 -6.44 -16.82
CA TYR A 232 -15.83 -6.57 -18.11
C TYR A 232 -15.09 -7.91 -18.24
N TYR A 233 -14.39 -8.34 -17.19
CA TYR A 233 -13.69 -9.63 -17.18
C TYR A 233 -14.62 -10.82 -17.45
N LEU A 234 -15.84 -10.78 -16.92
CA LEU A 234 -16.83 -11.86 -17.10
C LEU A 234 -17.49 -11.85 -18.47
N LEU A 235 -17.78 -10.68 -19.02
CA LEU A 235 -18.68 -10.53 -20.18
C LEU A 235 -17.97 -9.99 -21.43
N GLY A 236 -16.76 -9.43 -21.29
CA GLY A 236 -16.06 -8.74 -22.38
C GLY A 236 -16.61 -7.35 -22.69
N GLU A 237 -17.62 -6.91 -21.94
CA GLU A 237 -18.23 -5.59 -22.08
C GLU A 237 -18.84 -5.08 -20.77
N VAL A 238 -18.96 -3.77 -20.66
CA VAL A 238 -19.72 -3.06 -19.64
C VAL A 238 -20.90 -2.40 -20.34
N SER A 239 -22.11 -2.78 -19.97
CA SER A 239 -23.32 -2.24 -20.57
C SER A 239 -24.49 -2.20 -19.59
N LYS A 240 -25.46 -1.33 -19.88
CA LYS A 240 -26.69 -1.20 -19.10
C LYS A 240 -27.51 -2.51 -19.07
N GLU A 241 -27.41 -3.33 -20.09
CA GLU A 241 -28.07 -4.64 -20.15
C GLU A 241 -27.40 -5.67 -19.23
N SER A 242 -26.11 -5.52 -18.99
CA SER A 242 -25.28 -6.49 -18.25
C SER A 242 -25.15 -6.21 -16.75
N TYR A 243 -25.51 -5.00 -16.28
CA TYR A 243 -25.27 -4.60 -14.90
C TYR A 243 -25.90 -5.51 -13.85
N LYS A 244 -27.09 -6.07 -14.14
CA LYS A 244 -27.84 -6.93 -13.19
C LYS A 244 -27.09 -8.17 -12.72
N LEU A 245 -26.00 -8.52 -13.39
CA LEU A 245 -25.16 -9.66 -12.98
C LEU A 245 -24.44 -9.38 -11.64
N LEU A 246 -24.00 -8.14 -11.42
CA LEU A 246 -23.17 -7.77 -10.26
C LEU A 246 -23.79 -6.65 -9.40
N TYR A 247 -24.68 -5.85 -9.93
CA TYR A 247 -25.23 -4.68 -9.28
C TYR A 247 -26.63 -4.93 -8.77
N LYS A 248 -26.96 -4.37 -7.63
CA LYS A 248 -28.26 -4.47 -7.00
C LYS A 248 -29.31 -3.71 -7.79
N ASP A 249 -28.97 -2.50 -8.24
CA ASP A 249 -29.81 -1.61 -8.98
C ASP A 249 -29.01 -0.79 -10.00
N GLU A 250 -29.70 -0.05 -10.83
CA GLU A 250 -29.13 0.76 -11.89
C GLU A 250 -28.36 1.97 -11.33
N GLU A 251 -28.82 2.57 -10.23
CA GLU A 251 -28.18 3.71 -9.59
C GLU A 251 -26.76 3.36 -9.12
N GLU A 252 -26.59 2.22 -8.46
CA GLU A 252 -25.28 1.72 -8.02
C GLU A 252 -24.34 1.47 -9.21
N TYR A 253 -24.86 0.97 -10.32
CA TYR A 253 -24.10 0.77 -11.56
C TYR A 253 -23.62 2.11 -12.14
N GLU A 254 -24.55 3.08 -12.32
CA GLU A 254 -24.23 4.39 -12.85
C GLU A 254 -23.20 5.13 -11.99
N ASP A 255 -23.31 5.06 -10.66
CA ASP A 255 -22.35 5.66 -9.75
C ASP A 255 -20.97 5.00 -9.89
N SER A 256 -20.91 3.66 -9.99
CA SER A 256 -19.66 2.95 -10.21
C SER A 256 -19.02 3.33 -11.54
N LEU A 257 -19.81 3.47 -12.58
CA LEU A 257 -19.35 3.84 -13.91
C LEU A 257 -18.79 5.28 -13.94
N LYS A 258 -19.48 6.22 -13.29
CA LYS A 258 -19.03 7.63 -13.15
C LYS A 258 -17.72 7.71 -12.36
N ILE A 259 -17.60 6.96 -11.25
CA ILE A 259 -16.38 6.91 -10.45
C ILE A 259 -15.24 6.31 -11.26
N PHE A 260 -15.48 5.20 -11.96
CA PHE A 260 -14.48 4.56 -12.82
C PHE A 260 -13.98 5.51 -13.91
N ASP A 261 -14.89 6.16 -14.64
CA ASP A 261 -14.54 7.11 -15.71
C ASP A 261 -13.72 8.29 -15.19
N LYS A 262 -14.13 8.87 -14.08
CA LYS A 262 -13.40 9.97 -13.42
C LYS A 262 -11.99 9.56 -13.01
N GLU A 263 -11.82 8.39 -12.40
CA GLU A 263 -10.54 7.99 -11.84
C GLU A 263 -9.57 7.45 -12.91
N LYS A 264 -10.05 6.75 -13.95
CA LYS A 264 -9.19 6.34 -15.07
C LYS A 264 -8.60 7.53 -15.84
N ASN A 265 -9.34 8.65 -15.91
CA ASN A 265 -8.86 9.88 -16.53
C ASN A 265 -7.76 10.58 -15.71
N LYS A 266 -7.68 10.32 -14.40
CA LYS A 266 -6.63 10.82 -13.54
C LYS A 266 -5.40 9.91 -13.53
N ASN A 267 -5.61 8.60 -13.59
CA ASN A 267 -4.55 7.62 -13.48
C ASN A 267 -4.85 6.39 -14.34
N GLN A 268 -3.99 6.14 -15.33
CA GLN A 268 -4.12 4.97 -16.20
C GLN A 268 -3.89 3.64 -15.46
N ASN A 269 -3.23 3.66 -14.30
CA ASN A 269 -2.97 2.47 -13.47
C ASN A 269 -4.04 2.24 -12.40
N ILE A 270 -5.22 2.86 -12.53
CA ILE A 270 -6.24 2.86 -11.48
C ILE A 270 -6.71 1.45 -11.09
N ILE A 271 -6.72 0.50 -12.02
CA ILE A 271 -7.09 -0.89 -11.73
C ILE A 271 -6.07 -1.53 -10.79
N PHE A 272 -4.77 -1.40 -11.08
CA PHE A 272 -3.72 -1.91 -10.19
C PHE A 272 -3.76 -1.26 -8.82
N LEU A 273 -3.97 0.05 -8.73
CA LEU A 273 -4.13 0.74 -7.45
C LEU A 273 -5.32 0.21 -6.66
N ALA A 274 -6.45 -0.03 -7.31
CA ALA A 274 -7.63 -0.61 -6.67
C ALA A 274 -7.36 -2.02 -6.14
N LEU A 275 -6.61 -2.84 -6.88
CA LEU A 275 -6.20 -4.17 -6.45
C LEU A 275 -5.25 -4.11 -5.24
N HIS A 276 -4.25 -3.22 -5.26
CA HIS A 276 -3.32 -3.02 -4.15
C HIS A 276 -4.07 -2.68 -2.85
N TYR A 277 -4.94 -1.69 -2.88
CA TYR A 277 -5.68 -1.27 -1.70
C TYR A 277 -6.71 -2.29 -1.22
N SER A 278 -7.28 -3.10 -2.13
CA SER A 278 -8.18 -4.20 -1.76
C SER A 278 -7.51 -5.21 -0.83
N VAL A 279 -6.21 -5.45 -1.00
CA VAL A 279 -5.45 -6.41 -0.20
C VAL A 279 -4.73 -5.73 0.97
N ALA A 280 -4.30 -4.47 0.81
CA ALA A 280 -3.61 -3.70 1.84
C ALA A 280 -4.39 -3.61 3.16
N VAL A 281 -5.72 -3.55 3.10
CA VAL A 281 -6.58 -3.52 4.29
C VAL A 281 -6.41 -4.73 5.21
N ILE A 282 -5.92 -5.85 4.68
CA ILE A 282 -5.59 -7.05 5.47
C ILE A 282 -4.44 -6.77 6.45
N SER A 283 -3.67 -5.69 6.26
CA SER A 283 -2.62 -5.27 7.21
C SER A 283 -3.16 -5.05 8.62
N PHE A 284 -4.40 -4.55 8.76
CA PHE A 284 -5.04 -4.42 10.08
C PHE A 284 -5.26 -5.78 10.75
N TYR A 285 -5.65 -6.80 9.97
CA TYR A 285 -5.75 -8.16 10.47
C TYR A 285 -4.37 -8.67 10.93
N ASN A 286 -3.34 -8.51 10.11
CA ASN A 286 -1.99 -8.93 10.44
C ASN A 286 -1.48 -8.25 11.71
N TYR A 287 -1.69 -6.94 11.83
CA TYR A 287 -1.29 -6.17 13.01
C TYR A 287 -1.99 -6.67 14.29
N ILE A 288 -3.30 -6.93 14.24
CA ILE A 288 -4.05 -7.42 15.40
C ILE A 288 -3.63 -8.86 15.77
N GLU A 289 -3.39 -9.75 14.80
CA GLU A 289 -2.86 -11.08 15.08
C GLU A 289 -1.44 -11.01 15.68
N TYR A 290 -0.58 -10.11 15.18
CA TYR A 290 0.72 -9.84 15.80
C TYR A 290 0.60 -9.32 17.24
N LYS A 291 -0.36 -8.46 17.54
CA LYS A 291 -0.61 -7.97 18.92
C LYS A 291 -1.10 -9.06 19.86
N LYS A 292 -1.82 -10.06 19.37
CA LYS A 292 -2.26 -11.22 20.14
C LYS A 292 -1.13 -12.21 20.37
N ASP A 293 -0.31 -12.46 19.35
CA ASP A 293 0.83 -13.38 19.39
C ASP A 293 1.99 -12.81 18.56
N PRO A 294 3.06 -12.28 19.19
CA PRO A 294 4.24 -11.76 18.46
C PRO A 294 4.90 -12.78 17.53
N ASN A 295 4.71 -14.10 17.74
CA ASN A 295 5.22 -15.12 16.83
C ASN A 295 4.54 -15.08 15.46
N PHE A 296 3.40 -14.38 15.34
CA PHE A 296 2.75 -14.13 14.04
C PHE A 296 3.69 -13.41 13.05
N LEU A 297 4.68 -12.67 13.56
CA LEU A 297 5.71 -12.04 12.74
C LEU A 297 6.48 -13.06 11.88
N GLU A 298 6.67 -14.29 12.35
CA GLU A 298 7.34 -15.34 11.57
C GLU A 298 6.52 -15.74 10.32
N LYS A 299 5.17 -15.63 10.39
CA LYS A 299 4.31 -15.83 9.22
C LYS A 299 4.45 -14.69 8.23
N ILE A 300 4.57 -13.44 8.70
CA ILE A 300 4.84 -12.27 7.84
C ILE A 300 6.21 -12.43 7.17
N LYS A 301 7.25 -12.83 7.91
CA LYS A 301 8.59 -13.09 7.35
C LYS A 301 8.55 -14.23 6.31
N LYS A 302 7.76 -15.28 6.57
CA LYS A 302 7.55 -16.37 5.62
C LYS A 302 6.85 -15.86 4.36
N LEU A 303 5.78 -15.08 4.51
CA LEU A 303 5.10 -14.45 3.38
C LEU A 303 6.06 -13.60 2.56
N ASN A 304 6.87 -12.74 3.18
CA ASN A 304 7.92 -11.96 2.53
C ASN A 304 8.87 -12.81 1.68
N LYS A 305 9.24 -13.97 2.18
CA LYS A 305 10.13 -14.88 1.45
C LYS A 305 9.44 -15.55 0.27
N GLU A 306 8.18 -15.94 0.44
CA GLU A 306 7.42 -16.66 -0.59
C GLU A 306 6.95 -15.73 -1.72
N ILE A 307 6.71 -14.44 -1.49
CA ILE A 307 6.38 -13.49 -2.56
C ILE A 307 7.53 -13.25 -3.54
N MET A 308 8.74 -13.68 -3.20
CA MET A 308 9.88 -13.71 -4.11
C MET A 308 9.79 -14.87 -5.13
N THR A 309 8.77 -15.72 -4.99
CA THR A 309 8.47 -16.84 -5.89
C THR A 309 7.14 -16.62 -6.59
N ASP A 310 6.82 -17.45 -7.58
CA ASP A 310 5.52 -17.40 -8.27
C ASP A 310 4.43 -18.02 -7.36
N ILE A 311 3.98 -17.26 -6.34
CA ILE A 311 2.93 -17.70 -5.42
C ILE A 311 1.57 -17.13 -5.84
N SER A 312 0.51 -17.96 -5.74
CA SER A 312 -0.85 -17.45 -5.92
C SER A 312 -1.31 -16.61 -4.73
N LEU A 313 -2.23 -15.66 -4.95
CA LEU A 313 -2.83 -14.86 -3.87
C LEU A 313 -3.43 -15.76 -2.78
N GLU A 314 -4.13 -16.84 -3.16
CA GLU A 314 -4.75 -17.76 -2.21
C GLU A 314 -3.71 -18.47 -1.34
N ASP A 315 -2.62 -18.96 -1.94
CA ASP A 315 -1.56 -19.64 -1.18
C ASP A 315 -0.77 -18.67 -0.30
N ALA A 316 -0.53 -17.46 -0.78
CA ALA A 316 0.06 -16.39 0.00
C ALA A 316 -0.78 -16.05 1.24
N LEU A 317 -2.08 -15.87 1.08
CA LEU A 317 -2.98 -15.59 2.19
C LEU A 317 -3.11 -16.76 3.18
N LYS A 318 -2.96 -18.01 2.74
CA LYS A 318 -2.91 -19.18 3.63
C LYS A 318 -1.73 -19.14 4.61
N ILE A 319 -0.61 -18.53 4.23
CA ILE A 319 0.57 -18.37 5.11
C ILE A 319 0.21 -17.57 6.36
N ILE A 320 -0.65 -16.58 6.23
CA ILE A 320 -1.15 -15.74 7.31
C ILE A 320 -2.53 -16.20 7.84
N ASP A 321 -2.85 -17.49 7.67
CA ASP A 321 -4.10 -18.14 8.13
C ASP A 321 -5.39 -17.59 7.51
N ILE A 322 -5.31 -16.98 6.35
CA ILE A 322 -6.48 -16.50 5.62
C ILE A 322 -6.83 -17.47 4.50
N LYS A 323 -8.08 -17.93 4.50
CA LYS A 323 -8.72 -18.60 3.36
C LYS A 323 -9.84 -17.69 2.89
N LEU A 324 -9.98 -17.49 1.58
CA LEU A 324 -11.02 -16.60 1.03
C LEU A 324 -12.41 -17.26 1.12
N ASN A 325 -12.87 -17.51 2.34
CA ASN A 325 -14.19 -18.03 2.67
C ASN A 325 -14.86 -17.17 3.75
N LYS A 326 -16.17 -17.33 3.93
CA LYS A 326 -16.99 -16.54 4.87
C LYS A 326 -16.41 -16.49 6.29
N LYS A 327 -15.84 -17.59 6.79
CA LYS A 327 -15.26 -17.66 8.14
C LYS A 327 -14.03 -16.74 8.26
N SER A 328 -13.13 -16.80 7.29
CA SER A 328 -11.91 -15.94 7.30
C SER A 328 -12.24 -14.49 7.02
N LEU A 329 -13.19 -14.20 6.11
CA LEU A 329 -13.64 -12.82 5.87
C LEU A 329 -14.23 -12.20 7.14
N ASN A 330 -15.04 -12.94 7.89
CA ASN A 330 -15.56 -12.49 9.18
C ASN A 330 -14.42 -12.25 10.20
N LYS A 331 -13.39 -13.11 10.23
CA LYS A 331 -12.24 -12.94 11.13
C LYS A 331 -11.42 -11.69 10.76
N ILE A 332 -11.24 -11.43 9.46
CA ILE A 332 -10.60 -10.19 8.99
C ILE A 332 -11.39 -8.98 9.48
N LEU A 333 -12.69 -8.96 9.25
CA LEU A 333 -13.56 -7.86 9.68
C LEU A 333 -13.57 -7.68 11.20
N GLU A 334 -13.59 -8.76 11.96
CA GLU A 334 -13.49 -8.72 13.45
C GLU A 334 -12.20 -8.02 13.87
N ASN A 335 -11.06 -8.36 13.29
CA ASN A 335 -9.78 -7.74 13.61
C ASN A 335 -9.74 -6.26 13.18
N ILE A 336 -10.29 -5.90 12.02
CA ILE A 336 -10.43 -4.51 11.58
C ILE A 336 -11.28 -3.72 12.59
N ASN A 337 -12.38 -4.30 13.07
CA ASN A 337 -13.22 -3.67 14.09
C ASN A 337 -12.50 -3.52 15.43
N ILE A 338 -11.74 -4.54 15.87
CA ILE A 338 -10.90 -4.44 17.08
C ILE A 338 -9.91 -3.28 16.95
N PHE A 339 -9.25 -3.15 15.79
CA PHE A 339 -8.33 -2.04 15.52
C PHE A 339 -9.04 -0.68 15.62
N ARG A 340 -10.16 -0.50 14.89
CA ARG A 340 -10.97 0.72 14.93
C ARG A 340 -11.43 1.08 16.34
N ASP A 341 -11.97 0.10 17.08
CA ASP A 341 -12.54 0.32 18.41
C ASP A 341 -11.45 0.67 19.43
N SER A 342 -10.22 0.16 19.24
CA SER A 342 -9.07 0.56 20.03
C SER A 342 -8.76 2.06 19.86
N LEU A 343 -8.80 2.57 18.64
CA LEU A 343 -8.58 3.99 18.34
C LEU A 343 -9.68 4.88 18.96
N ILE A 344 -10.94 4.46 18.89
CA ILE A 344 -12.07 5.17 19.51
C ILE A 344 -11.88 5.22 21.03
N LYS A 345 -11.52 4.11 21.66
CA LYS A 345 -11.29 4.01 23.11
C LYS A 345 -10.14 4.90 23.58
N GLU A 346 -9.02 4.91 22.85
CA GLU A 346 -7.88 5.76 23.14
C GLU A 346 -8.23 7.25 22.98
N ASN A 347 -9.03 7.61 21.97
CA ASN A 347 -9.47 8.98 21.77
C ASN A 347 -10.40 9.50 22.89
N LYS A 348 -11.31 8.65 23.38
CA LYS A 348 -12.22 9.00 24.50
C LYS A 348 -11.42 9.21 25.80
N LYS A 349 -10.45 8.36 26.13
CA LYS A 349 -9.62 8.53 27.33
C LYS A 349 -8.90 9.88 27.37
N LYS A 350 -8.43 10.36 26.23
CA LYS A 350 -7.72 11.65 26.14
C LYS A 350 -8.63 12.86 26.31
N LYS A 351 -9.89 12.78 25.83
CA LYS A 351 -10.89 13.85 26.03
C LYS A 351 -11.31 14.02 27.51
N ILE A 352 -11.08 13.00 28.33
CA ILE A 352 -11.42 13.04 29.77
C ILE A 352 -10.24 13.59 30.60
N LEU A 353 -9.01 13.51 30.09
CA LEU A 353 -7.80 13.92 30.80
C LEU A 353 -7.32 15.35 30.43
N ASN A 354 -7.93 15.96 29.43
CA ASN A 354 -7.76 17.39 29.04
C ASN A 354 -9.01 18.19 29.46
#